data_6c988cdb775dd510c6a108d4a6cb1cc5
#
_entry.id   6c988cdb775dd510c6a108d4a6cb1cc5
#
_cell.length_a   1.000
_cell.length_b   1.000
_cell.length_c   1.000
_cell.angle_alpha   90.00
_cell.angle_beta   90.00
_cell.angle_gamma   90.00
#
_symmetry.space_group_name_H-M   'P 1'
#
loop_
_entity.id
_entity.type
_entity.pdbx_description
1 polymer ?
#
loop_
_entity_poly.entity_id
_entity_poly.type
_entity_poly.pdbx_seq_one_letter_code
_entity_poly.pdbx_strand_id
1 'polypeptide(L)'
;IHYLGLGRYADQLISELSTGTRRIVELGALIALDTRVMLLDEPTAGVAQKETEAFGPLIHAIKNELGSSILLIEHDMPMVMSISDRIYCLESGAVIAEGDPRAVRDNPAVIASYLGTDERAIQRSGTAAD
;
A
#
# COMPACT_ATOMS: atom_id res chain seq x y z
N ILE A 1 -1.22 20.11 1.40
CA ILE A 1 -2.25 19.95 2.46
C ILE A 1 -3.62 19.67 1.84
N HIS A 2 -4.09 20.48 0.88
CA HIS A 2 -5.40 20.31 0.24
C HIS A 2 -5.50 18.99 -0.56
N TYR A 3 -4.47 18.65 -1.32
CA TYR A 3 -4.37 17.42 -2.11
C TYR A 3 -4.61 16.14 -1.28
N LEU A 4 -4.10 16.12 -0.05
CA LEU A 4 -4.20 14.97 0.87
C LEU A 4 -5.42 15.04 1.81
N GLY A 5 -6.33 16.02 1.63
CA GLY A 5 -7.48 16.21 2.52
C GLY A 5 -7.11 16.64 3.95
N LEU A 6 -5.87 17.12 4.17
CA LEU A 6 -5.35 17.48 5.48
C LEU A 6 -5.72 18.89 5.93
N GLY A 7 -6.52 19.65 5.17
CA GLY A 7 -6.86 21.04 5.48
C GLY A 7 -7.47 21.24 6.87
N ARG A 8 -8.33 20.30 7.30
CA ARG A 8 -8.96 20.34 8.64
C ARG A 8 -8.00 20.14 9.82
N TYR A 9 -6.78 19.69 9.55
CA TYR A 9 -5.76 19.41 10.55
C TYR A 9 -4.61 20.42 10.52
N ALA A 10 -4.70 21.47 9.70
CA ALA A 10 -3.59 22.40 9.45
C ALA A 10 -3.05 23.08 10.71
N ASP A 11 -3.93 23.35 11.69
CA ASP A 11 -3.58 24.01 12.95
C ASP A 11 -3.47 23.06 14.15
N GLN A 12 -3.51 21.73 13.90
CA GLN A 12 -3.39 20.73 14.96
C GLN A 12 -1.95 20.27 15.15
N LEU A 13 -1.60 19.91 16.38
CA LEU A 13 -0.32 19.28 16.67
C LEU A 13 -0.32 17.83 16.14
N ILE A 14 0.81 17.38 15.63
CA ILE A 14 0.98 15.99 15.13
C ILE A 14 0.63 14.95 16.22
N SER A 15 0.89 15.26 17.49
CA SER A 15 0.57 14.37 18.62
C SER A 15 -0.93 14.15 18.84
N GLU A 16 -1.78 15.04 18.32
CA GLU A 16 -3.25 14.97 18.43
C GLU A 16 -3.89 14.19 17.28
N LEU A 17 -3.11 13.88 16.24
CA LEU A 17 -3.59 13.17 15.06
C LEU A 17 -3.66 11.65 15.30
N SER A 18 -4.63 10.99 14.66
CA SER A 18 -4.66 9.53 14.59
C SER A 18 -3.40 8.98 13.89
N THR A 19 -3.07 7.71 14.12
CA THR A 19 -1.94 7.06 13.46
C THR A 19 -2.08 7.13 11.93
N GLY A 20 -3.26 6.84 11.39
CA GLY A 20 -3.51 6.92 9.95
C GLY A 20 -3.34 8.34 9.41
N THR A 21 -3.85 9.37 10.10
CA THR A 21 -3.67 10.76 9.69
C THR A 21 -2.18 11.16 9.71
N ARG A 22 -1.41 10.72 10.71
CA ARG A 22 0.04 10.97 10.77
C ARG A 22 0.76 10.33 9.59
N ARG A 23 0.40 9.11 9.18
CA ARG A 23 0.96 8.46 7.99
C ARG A 23 0.67 9.24 6.71
N ILE A 24 -0.53 9.82 6.58
CA ILE A 24 -0.84 10.70 5.44
C ILE A 24 0.01 11.98 5.48
N VAL A 25 0.29 12.54 6.66
CA VAL A 25 1.19 13.72 6.81
C VAL A 25 2.63 13.35 6.40
N GLU A 26 3.15 12.19 6.83
CA GLU A 26 4.48 11.68 6.43
C GLU A 26 4.56 11.52 4.90
N LEU A 27 3.54 10.93 4.29
CA LEU A 27 3.45 10.81 2.83
C LEU A 27 3.41 12.18 2.14
N GLY A 28 2.71 13.15 2.74
CA GLY A 28 2.69 14.53 2.27
C GLY A 28 4.07 15.20 2.29
N ALA A 29 4.89 14.90 3.28
CA ALA A 29 6.26 15.39 3.34
C ALA A 29 7.13 14.80 2.20
N LEU A 30 6.96 13.50 1.90
CA LEU A 30 7.64 12.87 0.76
C LEU A 30 7.22 13.48 -0.58
N ILE A 31 5.93 13.76 -0.75
CA ILE A 31 5.41 14.46 -1.94
C ILE A 31 6.05 15.85 -2.10
N ALA A 32 6.16 16.59 -1.00
CA ALA A 32 6.74 17.94 -1.01
C ALA A 32 8.24 17.96 -1.39
N LEU A 33 8.94 16.82 -1.30
CA LEU A 33 10.32 16.67 -1.75
C LEU A 33 10.46 16.49 -3.26
N ASP A 34 9.34 16.35 -3.99
CA ASP A 34 9.31 16.15 -5.45
C ASP A 34 10.23 15.00 -5.91
N THR A 35 10.18 13.88 -5.21
CA THR A 35 11.07 12.75 -5.44
C THR A 35 10.62 11.92 -6.64
N ARG A 36 11.56 11.48 -7.47
CA ARG A 36 11.30 10.57 -8.59
C ARG A 36 11.08 9.13 -8.16
N VAL A 37 11.56 8.75 -6.99
CA VAL A 37 11.44 7.41 -6.40
C VAL A 37 11.06 7.56 -4.93
N MET A 38 10.02 6.86 -4.50
CA MET A 38 9.59 6.77 -3.11
C MET A 38 9.77 5.34 -2.62
N LEU A 39 10.33 5.20 -1.41
CA LEU A 39 10.48 3.92 -0.72
C LEU A 39 9.56 3.93 0.49
N LEU A 40 8.56 3.06 0.51
CA LEU A 40 7.56 2.97 1.56
C LEU A 40 7.67 1.59 2.23
N ASP A 41 8.05 1.58 3.49
CA ASP A 41 8.19 0.37 4.29
C ASP A 41 7.05 0.30 5.30
N GLU A 42 6.13 -0.64 5.10
CA GLU A 42 4.92 -0.86 5.89
C GLU A 42 4.17 0.45 6.26
N PRO A 43 3.83 1.31 5.28
CA PRO A 43 3.23 2.61 5.58
C PRO A 43 1.87 2.51 6.28
N THR A 44 1.22 1.34 6.24
CA THR A 44 -0.06 1.11 6.91
C THR A 44 0.08 0.43 8.28
N ALA A 45 1.30 0.16 8.75
CA ALA A 45 1.52 -0.48 10.04
C ALA A 45 0.90 0.32 11.20
N GLY A 46 0.06 -0.34 12.00
CA GLY A 46 -0.65 0.28 13.13
C GLY A 46 -1.79 1.22 12.75
N VAL A 47 -2.17 1.28 11.48
CA VAL A 47 -3.34 2.01 10.99
C VAL A 47 -4.58 1.14 11.11
N ALA A 48 -5.72 1.72 11.51
CA ALA A 48 -6.98 0.99 11.56
C ALA A 48 -7.40 0.57 10.14
N GLN A 49 -7.97 -0.62 9.99
CA GLN A 49 -8.31 -1.19 8.68
C GLN A 49 -9.15 -0.26 7.80
N LYS A 50 -10.11 0.45 8.39
CA LYS A 50 -10.94 1.43 7.68
C LYS A 50 -10.13 2.62 7.12
N GLU A 51 -9.04 2.99 7.78
CA GLU A 51 -8.14 4.05 7.32
C GLU A 51 -7.15 3.49 6.28
N THR A 52 -6.75 2.22 6.39
CA THR A 52 -5.89 1.52 5.43
C THR A 52 -6.52 1.46 4.04
N GLU A 53 -7.83 1.24 3.95
CA GLU A 53 -8.56 1.22 2.68
C GLU A 53 -8.42 2.52 1.87
N ALA A 54 -8.18 3.65 2.53
CA ALA A 54 -7.95 4.94 1.88
C ALA A 54 -6.51 5.11 1.35
N PHE A 55 -5.55 4.31 1.85
CA PHE A 55 -4.14 4.42 1.46
C PHE A 55 -3.87 3.96 0.02
N GLY A 56 -4.48 2.86 -0.39
CA GLY A 56 -4.31 2.33 -1.74
C GLY A 56 -4.63 3.36 -2.83
N PRO A 57 -5.86 3.92 -2.86
CA PRO A 57 -6.23 4.98 -3.78
C PRO A 57 -5.31 6.20 -3.72
N LEU A 58 -4.84 6.58 -2.53
CA LEU A 58 -3.92 7.71 -2.36
C LEU A 58 -2.55 7.44 -3.00
N ILE A 59 -1.95 6.27 -2.75
CA ILE A 59 -0.68 5.86 -3.35
C ILE A 59 -0.80 5.81 -4.88
N HIS A 60 -1.91 5.27 -5.39
CA HIS A 60 -2.17 5.22 -6.82
C HIS A 60 -2.29 6.61 -7.45
N ALA A 61 -2.98 7.56 -6.77
CA ALA A 61 -3.09 8.94 -7.22
C ALA A 61 -1.71 9.62 -7.25
N ILE A 62 -0.89 9.46 -6.21
CA ILE A 62 0.48 10.00 -6.14
C ILE A 62 1.32 9.49 -7.32
N LYS A 63 1.31 8.19 -7.58
CA LYS A 63 2.03 7.58 -8.71
C LYS A 63 1.62 8.23 -10.04
N ASN A 64 0.32 8.34 -10.29
CA ASN A 64 -0.20 8.80 -11.57
C ASN A 64 -0.03 10.31 -11.79
N GLU A 65 -0.21 11.12 -10.75
CA GLU A 65 -0.19 12.57 -10.86
C GLU A 65 1.22 13.15 -10.76
N LEU A 66 2.09 12.55 -9.94
CA LEU A 66 3.47 13.02 -9.76
C LEU A 66 4.47 12.28 -10.65
N GLY A 67 4.07 11.18 -11.29
CA GLY A 67 4.96 10.37 -12.13
C GLY A 67 6.11 9.72 -11.37
N SER A 68 5.99 9.58 -10.04
CA SER A 68 7.00 8.95 -9.20
C SER A 68 6.91 7.43 -9.27
N SER A 69 8.06 6.76 -9.28
CA SER A 69 8.13 5.32 -9.05
C SER A 69 8.06 5.03 -7.55
N ILE A 70 7.25 4.04 -7.16
CA ILE A 70 7.07 3.69 -5.75
C ILE A 70 7.51 2.25 -5.53
N LEU A 71 8.45 2.03 -4.61
CA LEU A 71 8.75 0.72 -4.06
C LEU A 71 8.05 0.60 -2.71
N LEU A 72 7.09 -0.32 -2.63
CA LEU A 72 6.26 -0.55 -1.45
C LEU A 72 6.58 -1.90 -0.85
N ILE A 73 6.84 -1.95 0.46
CA ILE A 73 6.88 -3.18 1.24
C ILE A 73 5.62 -3.21 2.09
N GLU A 74 4.79 -4.22 1.91
CA GLU A 74 3.52 -4.39 2.62
C GLU A 74 3.11 -5.86 2.70
N HIS A 75 2.28 -6.17 3.68
CA HIS A 75 1.71 -7.49 3.90
C HIS A 75 0.17 -7.52 3.71
N ASP A 76 -0.47 -6.37 3.48
CA ASP A 76 -1.89 -6.30 3.10
C ASP A 76 -2.03 -6.69 1.62
N MET A 77 -2.25 -7.99 1.37
CA MET A 77 -2.33 -8.53 0.02
C MET A 77 -3.42 -7.87 -0.83
N PRO A 78 -4.65 -7.63 -0.35
CA PRO A 78 -5.67 -6.90 -1.11
C PRO A 78 -5.18 -5.54 -1.60
N MET A 79 -4.54 -4.75 -0.73
CA MET A 79 -4.01 -3.44 -1.12
C MET A 79 -2.87 -3.59 -2.13
N VAL A 80 -1.87 -4.44 -1.85
CA VAL A 80 -0.73 -4.67 -2.75
C VAL A 80 -1.19 -5.08 -4.14
N MET A 81 -2.14 -6.02 -4.23
CA MET A 81 -2.69 -6.50 -5.50
C MET A 81 -3.43 -5.41 -6.30
N SER A 82 -4.05 -4.44 -5.60
CA SER A 82 -4.85 -3.38 -6.24
C SER A 82 -4.03 -2.22 -6.81
N ILE A 83 -2.81 -1.98 -6.29
CA ILE A 83 -2.04 -0.78 -6.63
C ILE A 83 -0.72 -1.05 -7.34
N SER A 84 -0.24 -2.29 -7.33
CA SER A 84 1.08 -2.64 -7.85
C SER A 84 1.03 -2.98 -9.35
N ASP A 85 2.06 -2.56 -10.09
CA ASP A 85 2.28 -3.03 -11.46
C ASP A 85 3.07 -4.34 -11.49
N ARG A 86 3.96 -4.53 -10.50
CA ARG A 86 4.83 -5.70 -10.36
C ARG A 86 5.04 -6.01 -8.89
N ILE A 87 5.00 -7.28 -8.55
CA ILE A 87 5.13 -7.77 -7.18
C ILE A 87 6.28 -8.77 -7.11
N TYR A 88 7.06 -8.66 -6.04
CA TYR A 88 8.04 -9.65 -5.60
C TYR A 88 7.57 -10.22 -4.27
N CYS A 89 7.24 -11.50 -4.22
CA CYS A 89 6.91 -12.19 -2.98
C CYS A 89 8.17 -12.78 -2.36
N LEU A 90 8.42 -12.43 -1.10
CA LEU A 90 9.57 -12.92 -0.35
C LEU A 90 9.10 -13.84 0.78
N GLU A 91 9.78 -14.95 0.92
CA GLU A 91 9.65 -15.85 2.08
C GLU A 91 11.04 -16.18 2.61
N SER A 92 11.27 -15.96 3.91
CA SER A 92 12.57 -16.23 4.56
C SER A 92 13.77 -15.64 3.82
N GLY A 93 13.61 -14.45 3.23
CA GLY A 93 14.67 -13.74 2.50
C GLY A 93 14.88 -14.18 1.05
N ALA A 94 14.11 -15.15 0.56
CA ALA A 94 14.15 -15.60 -0.84
C ALA A 94 12.92 -15.12 -1.62
N VAL A 95 13.11 -14.76 -2.88
CA VAL A 95 12.00 -14.46 -3.79
C VAL A 95 11.35 -15.77 -4.23
N ILE A 96 10.09 -16.00 -3.83
CA ILE A 96 9.32 -17.20 -4.19
C ILE A 96 8.43 -17.02 -5.40
N ALA A 97 8.08 -15.78 -5.73
CA ALA A 97 7.31 -15.42 -6.93
C ALA A 97 7.59 -13.97 -7.34
N GLU A 98 7.46 -13.73 -8.64
CA GLU A 98 7.61 -12.40 -9.24
C GLU A 98 6.68 -12.29 -10.44
N GLY A 99 6.04 -11.14 -10.65
CA GLY A 99 5.20 -10.90 -11.80
C GLY A 99 4.17 -9.80 -11.58
N ASP A 100 3.20 -9.73 -12.50
CA ASP A 100 2.01 -8.90 -12.31
C ASP A 100 1.13 -9.45 -11.18
N PRO A 101 0.19 -8.64 -10.66
CA PRO A 101 -0.64 -9.06 -9.52
C PRO A 101 -1.41 -10.36 -9.76
N ARG A 102 -1.88 -10.64 -10.98
CA ARG A 102 -2.63 -11.87 -11.28
C ARG A 102 -1.73 -13.08 -11.25
N ALA A 103 -0.57 -13.00 -11.89
CA ALA A 103 0.41 -14.09 -11.91
C ALA A 103 0.89 -14.45 -10.50
N VAL A 104 1.12 -13.44 -9.65
CA VAL A 104 1.56 -13.64 -8.27
C VAL A 104 0.43 -14.22 -7.40
N ARG A 105 -0.77 -13.71 -7.51
CA ARG A 105 -1.95 -14.20 -6.78
C ARG A 105 -2.22 -15.68 -7.04
N ASP A 106 -2.11 -16.10 -8.29
CA ASP A 106 -2.45 -17.45 -8.73
C ASP A 106 -1.27 -18.43 -8.57
N ASN A 107 -0.13 -17.97 -8.06
CA ASN A 107 1.06 -18.80 -7.85
C ASN A 107 0.88 -19.70 -6.62
N PRO A 108 1.03 -21.04 -6.78
CA PRO A 108 0.84 -22.00 -5.68
C PRO A 108 1.74 -21.75 -4.47
N ALA A 109 2.98 -21.28 -4.66
CA ALA A 109 3.89 -20.99 -3.58
C ALA A 109 3.41 -19.77 -2.76
N VAL A 110 2.87 -18.74 -3.42
CA VAL A 110 2.28 -17.57 -2.75
C VAL A 110 1.02 -17.96 -1.99
N ILE A 111 0.15 -18.78 -2.59
CA ILE A 111 -1.06 -19.27 -1.94
C ILE A 111 -0.68 -20.03 -0.67
N ALA A 112 0.30 -20.93 -0.74
CA ALA A 112 0.73 -21.70 0.43
C ALA A 112 1.34 -20.84 1.53
N SER A 113 2.14 -19.83 1.17
CA SER A 113 2.90 -19.00 2.11
C SER A 113 2.08 -17.85 2.72
N TYR A 114 1.29 -17.14 1.92
CA TYR A 114 0.61 -15.90 2.33
C TYR A 114 -0.90 -15.99 2.45
N LEU A 115 -1.53 -16.77 1.58
CA LEU A 115 -2.99 -16.86 1.54
C LEU A 115 -3.51 -18.06 2.32
N GLY A 116 -2.64 -19.04 2.56
CA GLY A 116 -3.02 -20.28 3.22
C GLY A 116 -4.08 -21.04 2.43
N THR A 117 -4.79 -21.94 3.11
CA THR A 117 -5.94 -22.67 2.54
C THR A 117 -7.26 -21.93 2.75
N ASP A 118 -7.23 -20.68 3.23
CA ASP A 118 -8.45 -19.92 3.46
C ASP A 118 -8.98 -19.32 2.15
N GLU A 119 -9.99 -19.98 1.57
CA GLU A 119 -10.68 -19.54 0.36
C GLU A 119 -11.18 -18.09 0.44
N ARG A 120 -11.46 -17.58 1.64
CA ARG A 120 -11.90 -16.19 1.87
C ARG A 120 -10.78 -15.17 1.63
N ALA A 121 -9.53 -15.52 1.94
CA ALA A 121 -8.38 -14.65 1.66
C ALA A 121 -8.13 -14.56 0.15
N ILE A 122 -8.26 -15.69 -0.56
CA ILE A 122 -8.12 -15.76 -2.01
C ILE A 122 -9.20 -14.95 -2.73
N GLN A 123 -10.46 -15.05 -2.27
CA GLN A 123 -11.58 -14.30 -2.86
C GLN A 123 -11.46 -12.78 -2.64
N ARG A 124 -11.00 -12.33 -1.47
CA ARG A 124 -10.81 -10.88 -1.18
C ARG A 124 -9.71 -10.27 -2.05
N SER A 125 -8.65 -11.00 -2.36
CA SER A 125 -7.61 -10.53 -3.26
C SER A 125 -8.05 -10.45 -4.73
N GLY A 126 -9.15 -11.13 -5.10
CA GLY A 126 -9.71 -11.15 -6.45
C GLY A 126 -10.75 -10.07 -6.76
N THR A 127 -11.41 -9.49 -5.74
CA THR A 127 -12.48 -8.49 -5.93
C THR A 127 -12.01 -7.05 -6.11
N ALA A 128 -10.72 -6.78 -6.00
CA ALA A 128 -10.15 -5.43 -6.15
C ALA A 128 -9.76 -5.07 -7.60
N ALA A 129 -10.12 -5.89 -8.59
CA ALA A 129 -9.65 -5.75 -9.99
C ALA A 129 -10.76 -5.68 -11.06
N ASP A 130 -12.00 -5.25 -10.69
CA ASP A 130 -13.07 -4.90 -11.64
C ASP A 130 -13.42 -3.42 -11.58
#